data_f9d943cb78a91201509592e115c7e267
#
_entry.id   f9d943cb78a91201509592e115c7e267
#
_cell.length_a   1.000
_cell.length_b   1.000
_cell.length_c   1.000
_cell.angle_alpha   90.00
_cell.angle_beta   90.00
_cell.angle_gamma   90.00
#
_symmetry.space_group_name_H-M   'P 1'
#
loop_
_entity.id
_entity.type
_entity.pdbx_description
1 polymer ?
#
loop_
_entity_poly.entity_id
_entity_poly.type
_entity_poly.pdbx_seq_one_letter_code
_entity_poly.pdbx_strand_id
1 'polypeptide(L)'
;VVSETAKLFGNAMGVETVTLIPGNVYGPGDHFECDRSHVVAAVLRRAVVSQLLGRKTFSVWGNGSATRDFVYVDDVADIIVQAVTSTHRFSGDVLNVGSGYETSVRQLAGLVAETVGGGVEPEFIEEELVGYTHRVLSNELARSVLGYQPKVTLKEGLSKTFAWIKQRGLDRVWLENESQEEKQTLRLYGRDASRKAA
;
A
#
# COMPACT_ATOMS: atom_id res chain seq x y z
N VAL A 1 7.29 -22.97 0.34
CA VAL A 1 6.71 -23.96 -0.60
C VAL A 1 6.77 -23.42 -2.02
N VAL A 2 6.14 -22.27 -2.34
CA VAL A 2 6.07 -21.76 -3.74
C VAL A 2 7.45 -21.52 -4.36
N SER A 3 8.37 -20.86 -3.66
CA SER A 3 9.75 -20.61 -4.15
C SER A 3 10.52 -21.90 -4.42
N GLU A 4 10.45 -22.88 -3.52
CA GLU A 4 11.10 -24.18 -3.73
C GLU A 4 10.48 -24.94 -4.90
N THR A 5 9.16 -24.90 -5.05
CA THR A 5 8.48 -25.52 -6.20
C THR A 5 8.91 -24.86 -7.51
N ALA A 6 8.97 -23.52 -7.55
CA ALA A 6 9.44 -22.78 -8.73
C ALA A 6 10.88 -23.17 -9.11
N LYS A 7 11.79 -23.26 -8.13
CA LYS A 7 13.17 -23.68 -8.31
C LYS A 7 13.27 -25.11 -8.87
N LEU A 8 12.57 -26.06 -8.24
CA LEU A 8 12.58 -27.47 -8.69
C LEU A 8 12.02 -27.62 -10.10
N PHE A 9 10.91 -26.93 -10.40
CA PHE A 9 10.31 -26.93 -11.73
C PHE A 9 11.25 -26.31 -12.77
N GLY A 10 11.84 -25.15 -12.46
CA GLY A 10 12.80 -24.49 -13.33
C GLY A 10 13.98 -25.40 -13.68
N ASN A 11 14.58 -26.05 -12.67
CA ASN A 11 15.68 -26.99 -12.87
C ASN A 11 15.27 -28.20 -13.75
N ALA A 12 14.08 -28.74 -13.51
CA ALA A 12 13.58 -29.89 -14.28
C ALA A 12 13.28 -29.53 -15.74
N MET A 13 12.81 -28.31 -16.00
CA MET A 13 12.40 -27.86 -17.33
C MET A 13 13.47 -27.05 -18.08
N GLY A 14 14.62 -26.78 -17.47
CA GLY A 14 15.66 -25.92 -18.04
C GLY A 14 15.21 -24.45 -18.17
N VAL A 15 14.31 -23.99 -17.31
CA VAL A 15 13.78 -22.61 -17.29
C VAL A 15 14.36 -21.86 -16.11
N GLU A 16 14.83 -20.64 -16.35
CA GLU A 16 15.29 -19.74 -15.28
C GLU A 16 14.11 -19.27 -14.44
N THR A 17 14.27 -19.30 -13.13
CA THR A 17 13.22 -18.89 -12.20
C THR A 17 13.78 -17.96 -11.14
N VAL A 18 13.01 -16.92 -10.80
CA VAL A 18 13.24 -16.02 -9.67
C VAL A 18 11.94 -15.78 -8.92
N THR A 19 12.00 -15.74 -7.61
CA THR A 19 10.85 -15.43 -6.76
C THR A 19 11.06 -14.06 -6.14
N LEU A 20 10.17 -13.12 -6.41
CA LEU A 20 10.15 -11.81 -5.78
C LEU A 20 9.18 -11.82 -4.60
N ILE A 21 9.65 -11.42 -3.42
CA ILE A 21 8.84 -11.33 -2.19
C ILE A 21 8.69 -9.86 -1.82
N PRO A 22 7.61 -9.20 -2.24
CA PRO A 22 7.41 -7.79 -1.89
C PRO A 22 7.01 -7.62 -0.42
N GLY A 23 7.33 -6.45 0.14
CA GLY A 23 6.82 -5.96 1.42
C GLY A 23 5.32 -5.66 1.35
N ASN A 24 4.85 -4.71 2.16
CA ASN A 24 3.46 -4.27 2.07
C ASN A 24 3.33 -3.30 0.87
N VAL A 25 2.91 -3.86 -0.26
CA VAL A 25 2.70 -3.08 -1.50
C VAL A 25 1.49 -2.17 -1.31
N TYR A 26 1.60 -0.92 -1.76
CA TYR A 26 0.50 0.05 -1.76
C TYR A 26 0.57 0.95 -3.00
N GLY A 27 -0.53 1.57 -3.36
CA GLY A 27 -0.58 2.51 -4.48
C GLY A 27 -1.93 2.56 -5.18
N PRO A 28 -1.99 3.22 -6.35
CA PRO A 28 -3.16 3.20 -7.23
C PRO A 28 -3.58 1.77 -7.59
N GLY A 29 -4.89 1.50 -7.52
CA GLY A 29 -5.43 0.18 -7.82
C GLY A 29 -5.45 -0.81 -6.66
N ASP A 30 -5.00 -0.41 -5.46
CA ASP A 30 -5.15 -1.23 -4.26
C ASP A 30 -6.63 -1.43 -3.89
N HIS A 31 -6.91 -2.42 -3.03
CA HIS A 31 -8.25 -2.68 -2.51
C HIS A 31 -8.58 -1.72 -1.37
N PHE A 32 -9.50 -0.79 -1.62
CA PHE A 32 -9.96 0.18 -0.63
C PHE A 32 -11.27 -0.24 0.07
N GLU A 33 -11.79 -1.44 -0.22
CA GLU A 33 -12.99 -2.02 0.40
C GLU A 33 -12.74 -2.34 1.87
N CYS A 34 -13.79 -2.20 2.72
CA CYS A 34 -13.67 -2.33 4.18
C CYS A 34 -13.08 -3.66 4.63
N ASP A 35 -13.51 -4.75 4.03
CA ASP A 35 -13.19 -6.11 4.49
C ASP A 35 -11.90 -6.70 3.92
N ARG A 36 -11.31 -6.04 2.92
CA ARG A 36 -10.16 -6.56 2.16
C ARG A 36 -8.99 -5.59 2.06
N SER A 37 -9.12 -4.40 2.61
CA SER A 37 -8.11 -3.36 2.46
C SER A 37 -6.87 -3.64 3.30
N HIS A 38 -5.69 -3.46 2.69
CA HIS A 38 -4.43 -3.41 3.41
C HIS A 38 -4.34 -2.13 4.25
N VAL A 39 -3.41 -2.10 5.21
CA VAL A 39 -3.34 -1.02 6.21
C VAL A 39 -3.21 0.38 5.58
N VAL A 40 -2.41 0.56 4.52
CA VAL A 40 -2.26 1.87 3.85
C VAL A 40 -3.59 2.31 3.22
N ALA A 41 -4.21 1.42 2.45
CA ALA A 41 -5.49 1.68 1.79
C ALA A 41 -6.61 1.96 2.82
N ALA A 42 -6.66 1.15 3.91
CA ALA A 42 -7.64 1.31 4.98
C ALA A 42 -7.51 2.67 5.70
N VAL A 43 -6.29 3.04 6.10
CA VAL A 43 -6.02 4.29 6.81
C VAL A 43 -6.30 5.50 5.90
N LEU A 44 -5.83 5.45 4.64
CA LEU A 44 -6.05 6.51 3.66
C LEU A 44 -7.56 6.70 3.38
N ARG A 45 -8.31 5.61 3.16
CA ARG A 45 -9.77 5.66 2.97
C ARG A 45 -10.48 6.33 4.14
N ARG A 46 -10.19 5.91 5.38
CA ARG A 46 -10.83 6.48 6.58
C ARG A 46 -10.54 7.97 6.73
N ALA A 47 -9.30 8.39 6.49
CA ALA A 47 -8.92 9.80 6.52
C ALA A 47 -9.67 10.61 5.47
N VAL A 48 -9.75 10.13 4.22
CA VAL A 48 -10.48 10.78 3.12
C VAL A 48 -11.98 10.91 3.44
N VAL A 49 -12.61 9.82 3.89
CA VAL A 49 -14.03 9.82 4.26
C VAL A 49 -14.28 10.79 5.42
N SER A 50 -13.42 10.77 6.46
CA SER A 50 -13.56 11.68 7.60
C SER A 50 -13.43 13.15 7.18
N GLN A 51 -12.47 13.47 6.30
CA GLN A 51 -12.31 14.82 5.76
C GLN A 51 -13.58 15.28 5.01
N LEU A 52 -14.12 14.44 4.12
CA LEU A 52 -15.29 14.77 3.31
C LEU A 52 -16.56 14.93 4.14
N LEU A 53 -16.66 14.20 5.25
CA LEU A 53 -17.77 14.32 6.21
C LEU A 53 -17.57 15.42 7.26
N GLY A 54 -16.46 16.18 7.20
CA GLY A 54 -16.16 17.23 8.17
C GLY A 54 -15.85 16.71 9.59
N ARG A 55 -15.51 15.44 9.72
CA ARG A 55 -15.08 14.84 11.00
C ARG A 55 -13.71 15.37 11.40
N LYS A 56 -13.41 15.37 12.69
CA LYS A 56 -12.12 15.82 13.23
C LYS A 56 -11.09 14.70 13.29
N THR A 57 -11.55 13.45 13.39
CA THR A 57 -10.68 12.27 13.54
C THR A 57 -11.05 11.17 12.57
N PHE A 58 -10.10 10.26 12.34
CA PHE A 58 -10.30 8.98 11.66
C PHE A 58 -9.69 7.84 12.48
N SER A 59 -10.38 6.71 12.55
CA SER A 59 -9.96 5.59 13.36
C SER A 59 -8.78 4.84 12.76
N VAL A 60 -7.81 4.47 13.62
CA VAL A 60 -6.68 3.58 13.32
C VAL A 60 -6.67 2.47 14.35
N TRP A 61 -6.73 1.23 13.89
CA TRP A 61 -6.75 0.08 14.79
C TRP A 61 -5.40 -0.18 15.44
N GLY A 62 -5.43 -0.56 16.72
CA GLY A 62 -4.26 -0.78 17.56
C GLY A 62 -3.64 0.53 18.07
N ASN A 63 -2.55 0.42 18.80
CA ASN A 63 -1.84 1.57 19.39
C ASN A 63 -0.86 2.26 18.42
N GLY A 64 -0.75 1.79 17.19
CA GLY A 64 0.13 2.33 16.16
C GLY A 64 1.61 1.97 16.28
N SER A 65 2.01 1.11 17.23
CA SER A 65 3.42 0.73 17.43
C SER A 65 3.93 -0.29 16.42
N ALA A 66 3.05 -1.10 15.83
CA ALA A 66 3.45 -2.10 14.84
C ALA A 66 4.16 -1.46 13.64
N THR A 67 5.27 -2.06 13.22
CA THR A 67 6.08 -1.54 12.10
C THR A 67 6.01 -2.46 10.89
N ARG A 68 6.09 -1.85 9.71
CA ARG A 68 6.04 -2.55 8.42
C ARG A 68 6.99 -1.87 7.42
N ASP A 69 7.31 -2.63 6.39
CA ASP A 69 7.98 -2.13 5.19
C ASP A 69 6.91 -1.87 4.12
N PHE A 70 6.70 -0.60 3.77
CA PHE A 70 5.72 -0.17 2.77
C PHE A 70 6.44 0.17 1.47
N VAL A 71 6.18 -0.59 0.42
CA VAL A 71 6.78 -0.40 -0.91
C VAL A 71 5.73 0.07 -1.92
N TYR A 72 6.08 1.09 -2.70
CA TYR A 72 5.17 1.63 -3.70
C TYR A 72 5.05 0.71 -4.91
N VAL A 73 3.86 0.60 -5.47
CA VAL A 73 3.54 -0.36 -6.54
C VAL A 73 4.43 -0.22 -7.77
N ASP A 74 4.81 1.00 -8.16
CA ASP A 74 5.68 1.22 -9.33
C ASP A 74 7.11 0.68 -9.09
N ASP A 75 7.65 0.77 -7.86
CA ASP A 75 8.94 0.18 -7.52
C ASP A 75 8.92 -1.35 -7.64
N VAL A 76 7.78 -1.97 -7.30
CA VAL A 76 7.57 -3.42 -7.49
C VAL A 76 7.45 -3.76 -8.98
N ALA A 77 6.73 -2.97 -9.76
CA ALA A 77 6.64 -3.14 -11.20
C ALA A 77 8.02 -3.01 -11.89
N ASP A 78 8.79 -1.99 -11.49
CA ASP A 78 10.13 -1.75 -12.01
C ASP A 78 11.07 -2.95 -11.78
N ILE A 79 11.09 -3.53 -10.57
CA ILE A 79 11.97 -4.69 -10.30
C ILE A 79 11.50 -5.95 -11.04
N ILE A 80 10.20 -6.13 -11.29
CA ILE A 80 9.70 -7.23 -12.13
C ILE A 80 10.28 -7.09 -13.55
N VAL A 81 10.22 -5.88 -14.13
CA VAL A 81 10.79 -5.61 -15.44
C VAL A 81 12.31 -5.84 -15.43
N GLN A 82 13.02 -5.33 -14.41
CA GLN A 82 14.47 -5.55 -14.27
C GLN A 82 14.82 -7.03 -14.19
N ALA A 83 14.06 -7.84 -13.45
CA ALA A 83 14.29 -9.27 -13.34
C ALA A 83 14.14 -9.98 -14.70
N VAL A 84 13.08 -9.63 -15.45
CA VAL A 84 12.81 -10.25 -16.78
C VAL A 84 13.83 -9.83 -17.84
N THR A 85 14.34 -8.59 -17.76
CA THR A 85 15.31 -8.06 -18.75
C THR A 85 16.77 -8.21 -18.32
N SER A 86 17.02 -8.76 -17.13
CA SER A 86 18.37 -8.96 -16.61
C SER A 86 19.17 -9.96 -17.43
N THR A 87 20.48 -9.74 -17.48
CA THR A 87 21.44 -10.72 -17.98
C THR A 87 21.91 -11.70 -16.92
N HIS A 88 21.50 -11.50 -15.66
CA HIS A 88 21.78 -12.43 -14.58
C HIS A 88 21.03 -13.75 -14.80
N ARG A 89 21.73 -14.86 -14.58
CA ARG A 89 21.15 -16.21 -14.70
C ARG A 89 20.55 -16.64 -13.39
N PHE A 90 19.21 -16.66 -13.33
CA PHE A 90 18.48 -17.09 -12.14
C PHE A 90 18.38 -18.60 -12.04
N SER A 91 18.64 -19.15 -10.86
CA SER A 91 18.52 -20.58 -10.55
C SER A 91 17.63 -20.80 -9.31
N GLY A 92 16.44 -20.21 -9.31
CA GLY A 92 15.52 -20.28 -8.19
C GLY A 92 15.84 -19.28 -7.07
N ASP A 93 16.46 -18.17 -7.41
CA ASP A 93 16.78 -17.08 -6.47
C ASP A 93 15.51 -16.52 -5.82
N VAL A 94 15.61 -16.13 -4.56
CA VAL A 94 14.51 -15.51 -3.80
C VAL A 94 14.95 -14.13 -3.37
N LEU A 95 14.32 -13.09 -3.93
CA LEU A 95 14.66 -11.70 -3.71
C LEU A 95 13.56 -10.99 -2.92
N ASN A 96 13.89 -10.44 -1.78
CA ASN A 96 12.99 -9.53 -1.08
C ASN A 96 12.95 -8.17 -1.78
N VAL A 97 11.76 -7.57 -1.83
CA VAL A 97 11.48 -6.30 -2.51
C VAL A 97 10.74 -5.39 -1.53
N GLY A 98 11.46 -4.57 -0.80
CA GLY A 98 10.92 -3.62 0.17
C GLY A 98 11.35 -2.19 -0.11
N SER A 99 10.86 -1.25 0.69
CA SER A 99 11.37 0.12 0.71
C SER A 99 12.73 0.20 1.41
N GLY A 100 13.05 -0.77 2.26
CA GLY A 100 14.22 -0.77 3.14
C GLY A 100 14.05 0.13 4.37
N TYR A 101 12.87 0.67 4.60
CA TYR A 101 12.56 1.53 5.74
C TYR A 101 11.51 0.91 6.65
N GLU A 102 11.81 0.92 7.93
CA GLU A 102 10.87 0.55 8.97
C GLU A 102 9.96 1.73 9.28
N THR A 103 8.65 1.54 9.08
CA THR A 103 7.66 2.59 9.35
C THR A 103 6.58 2.06 10.29
N SER A 104 6.34 2.76 11.40
CA SER A 104 5.25 2.42 12.31
C SER A 104 3.89 2.83 11.73
N VAL A 105 2.84 2.13 12.13
CA VAL A 105 1.46 2.49 11.77
C VAL A 105 1.12 3.91 12.26
N ARG A 106 1.73 4.35 13.37
CA ARG A 106 1.60 5.73 13.88
C ARG A 106 2.20 6.76 12.92
N GLN A 107 3.41 6.49 12.41
CA GLN A 107 4.05 7.36 11.41
C GLN A 107 3.26 7.36 10.10
N LEU A 108 2.79 6.20 9.64
CA LEU A 108 1.91 6.11 8.47
C LEU A 108 0.66 6.98 8.64
N ALA A 109 -0.04 6.86 9.78
CA ALA A 109 -1.28 7.61 10.04
C ALA A 109 -1.04 9.13 10.06
N GLY A 110 0.08 9.58 10.64
CA GLY A 110 0.49 11.00 10.61
C GLY A 110 0.73 11.49 9.18
N LEU A 111 1.47 10.72 8.36
CA LEU A 111 1.71 11.06 6.95
C LEU A 111 0.42 11.07 6.12
N VAL A 112 -0.53 10.19 6.43
CA VAL A 112 -1.85 10.18 5.79
C VAL A 112 -2.64 11.43 6.17
N ALA A 113 -2.65 11.82 7.45
CA ALA A 113 -3.31 13.05 7.91
C ALA A 113 -2.75 14.30 7.20
N GLU A 114 -1.42 14.40 7.10
CA GLU A 114 -0.75 15.47 6.34
C GLU A 114 -1.15 15.46 4.85
N THR A 115 -1.18 14.27 4.23
CA THR A 115 -1.46 14.11 2.79
C THR A 115 -2.90 14.47 2.44
N VAL A 116 -3.85 14.02 3.25
CA VAL A 116 -5.28 14.28 3.05
C VAL A 116 -5.60 15.73 3.40
N GLY A 117 -5.01 16.26 4.46
CA GLY A 117 -5.25 17.62 4.94
C GLY A 117 -6.63 17.80 5.60
N GLY A 118 -7.13 19.04 5.62
CA GLY A 118 -8.45 19.34 6.20
C GLY A 118 -8.49 19.29 7.74
N GLY A 119 -7.35 19.11 8.40
CA GLY A 119 -7.25 19.09 9.86
C GLY A 119 -7.82 17.82 10.50
N VAL A 120 -7.86 16.70 9.76
CA VAL A 120 -8.24 15.39 10.32
C VAL A 120 -7.04 14.75 11.01
N GLU A 121 -7.24 14.19 12.20
CA GLU A 121 -6.20 13.60 13.03
C GLU A 121 -6.45 12.09 13.25
N PRO A 122 -5.41 11.24 13.37
CA PRO A 122 -5.58 9.84 13.66
C PRO A 122 -6.00 9.61 15.12
N GLU A 123 -7.05 8.82 15.31
CA GLU A 123 -7.52 8.33 16.61
C GLU A 123 -7.24 6.84 16.72
N PHE A 124 -6.35 6.47 17.65
CA PHE A 124 -5.94 5.08 17.84
C PHE A 124 -6.91 4.35 18.75
N ILE A 125 -7.53 3.28 18.22
CA ILE A 125 -8.45 2.42 18.96
C ILE A 125 -7.65 1.23 19.48
N GLU A 126 -7.49 1.15 20.80
CA GLU A 126 -6.79 0.04 21.45
C GLU A 126 -7.61 -1.24 21.29
N GLU A 127 -7.15 -2.09 20.40
CA GLU A 127 -7.57 -3.49 20.28
C GLU A 127 -6.34 -4.37 20.45
N GLU A 128 -6.51 -5.61 20.90
CA GLU A 128 -5.42 -6.57 20.98
C GLU A 128 -4.77 -6.74 19.61
N LEU A 129 -3.46 -6.41 19.53
CA LEU A 129 -2.67 -6.56 18.30
C LEU A 129 -2.51 -8.06 18.01
N VAL A 130 -3.24 -8.57 17.03
CA VAL A 130 -3.04 -9.91 16.51
C VAL A 130 -2.00 -9.86 15.39
N GLY A 131 -0.81 -10.43 15.62
CA GLY A 131 0.23 -10.57 14.60
C GLY A 131 1.62 -10.08 15.01
N TYR A 132 2.53 -10.06 14.04
CA TYR A 132 3.90 -9.63 14.27
C TYR A 132 4.00 -8.13 14.52
N THR A 133 4.74 -7.74 15.56
CA THR A 133 5.00 -6.33 15.89
C THR A 133 5.95 -5.68 14.90
N HIS A 134 6.96 -6.41 14.40
CA HIS A 134 7.96 -5.94 13.46
C HIS A 134 8.03 -6.83 12.22
N ARG A 135 8.00 -6.22 11.03
CA ARG A 135 8.18 -6.94 9.77
C ARG A 135 8.78 -6.01 8.73
N VAL A 136 10.10 -6.12 8.55
CA VAL A 136 10.90 -5.35 7.58
C VAL A 136 11.73 -6.32 6.75
N LEU A 137 11.96 -6.02 5.49
CA LEU A 137 12.68 -6.86 4.55
C LEU A 137 14.10 -6.31 4.30
N SER A 138 15.09 -7.20 4.20
CA SER A 138 16.40 -6.85 3.66
C SER A 138 16.38 -6.95 2.14
N ASN A 139 16.75 -5.87 1.46
CA ASN A 139 16.86 -5.80 -0.01
C ASN A 139 18.27 -6.10 -0.51
N GLU A 140 19.19 -6.57 0.32
CA GLU A 140 20.61 -6.72 -0.04
C GLU A 140 20.82 -7.59 -1.28
N LEU A 141 20.13 -8.73 -1.35
CA LEU A 141 20.25 -9.62 -2.49
C LEU A 141 19.66 -9.02 -3.76
N ALA A 142 18.48 -8.40 -3.69
CA ALA A 142 17.87 -7.70 -4.83
C ALA A 142 18.76 -6.55 -5.34
N ARG A 143 19.41 -5.83 -4.42
CA ARG A 143 20.37 -4.78 -4.77
C ARG A 143 21.63 -5.33 -5.44
N SER A 144 22.21 -6.40 -4.90
CA SER A 144 23.45 -6.98 -5.46
C SER A 144 23.23 -7.62 -6.82
N VAL A 145 22.07 -8.27 -7.04
CA VAL A 145 21.78 -9.03 -8.26
C VAL A 145 21.19 -8.15 -9.36
N LEU A 146 20.26 -7.26 -9.01
CA LEU A 146 19.51 -6.44 -9.97
C LEU A 146 19.79 -4.92 -9.86
N GLY A 147 20.61 -4.49 -8.90
CA GLY A 147 20.79 -3.06 -8.63
C GLY A 147 19.53 -2.40 -8.06
N TYR A 148 18.61 -3.19 -7.48
CA TYR A 148 17.34 -2.68 -6.99
C TYR A 148 17.51 -1.57 -5.95
N GLN A 149 16.86 -0.46 -6.19
CA GLN A 149 16.72 0.64 -5.24
C GLN A 149 15.31 1.21 -5.35
N PRO A 150 14.52 1.24 -4.27
CA PRO A 150 13.22 1.88 -4.27
C PRO A 150 13.39 3.37 -4.54
N LYS A 151 12.54 3.94 -5.40
CA LYS A 151 12.64 5.33 -5.88
C LYS A 151 11.62 6.23 -5.20
N VAL A 152 10.49 5.65 -4.75
CA VAL A 152 9.35 6.40 -4.24
C VAL A 152 9.31 6.35 -2.72
N THR A 153 9.43 7.51 -2.08
CA THR A 153 9.24 7.61 -0.62
C THR A 153 7.80 7.37 -0.22
N LEU A 154 7.55 6.96 1.04
CA LEU A 154 6.19 6.75 1.53
C LEU A 154 5.32 8.00 1.36
N LYS A 155 5.85 9.19 1.66
CA LYS A 155 5.14 10.46 1.51
C LYS A 155 4.74 10.76 0.06
N GLU A 156 5.65 10.54 -0.89
CA GLU A 156 5.37 10.70 -2.34
C GLU A 156 4.34 9.68 -2.82
N GLY A 157 4.49 8.41 -2.44
CA GLY A 157 3.56 7.35 -2.80
C GLY A 157 2.15 7.60 -2.27
N LEU A 158 2.02 8.07 -1.02
CA LEU A 158 0.73 8.49 -0.45
C LEU A 158 0.12 9.65 -1.24
N SER A 159 0.92 10.66 -1.60
CA SER A 159 0.45 11.80 -2.40
C SER A 159 -0.05 11.37 -3.78
N LYS A 160 0.69 10.49 -4.47
CA LYS A 160 0.28 9.92 -5.77
C LYS A 160 -1.01 9.10 -5.65
N THR A 161 -1.09 8.25 -4.62
CA THR A 161 -2.27 7.42 -4.36
C THR A 161 -3.50 8.28 -4.06
N PHE A 162 -3.35 9.33 -3.23
CA PHE A 162 -4.44 10.25 -2.93
C PHE A 162 -4.88 11.06 -4.16
N ALA A 163 -3.94 11.50 -5.00
CA ALA A 163 -4.27 12.16 -6.27
C ALA A 163 -5.09 11.23 -7.19
N TRP A 164 -4.71 9.95 -7.29
CA TRP A 164 -5.46 8.94 -8.05
C TRP A 164 -6.87 8.73 -7.49
N ILE A 165 -7.04 8.67 -6.16
CA ILE A 165 -8.33 8.58 -5.50
C ILE A 165 -9.22 9.78 -5.89
N LYS A 166 -8.66 11.00 -5.85
CA LYS A 166 -9.41 12.22 -6.21
C LYS A 166 -9.86 12.24 -7.67
N GLN A 167 -9.05 11.70 -8.59
CA GLN A 167 -9.40 11.63 -10.02
C GLN A 167 -10.47 10.58 -10.30
N ARG A 168 -10.38 9.42 -9.64
CA ARG A 168 -11.31 8.31 -9.86
C ARG A 168 -12.67 8.54 -9.19
N GLY A 169 -12.72 9.36 -8.18
CA GLY A 169 -13.89 9.55 -7.32
C GLY A 169 -14.03 8.45 -6.27
N LEU A 170 -15.01 8.61 -5.39
CA LEU A 170 -15.32 7.63 -4.35
C LEU A 170 -16.31 6.60 -4.92
N ASP A 171 -15.86 5.38 -5.10
CA ASP A 171 -16.71 4.27 -5.50
C ASP A 171 -17.72 3.92 -4.39
N ARG A 172 -18.87 3.32 -4.76
CA ARG A 172 -19.93 2.96 -3.79
C ARG A 172 -19.42 2.07 -2.66
N VAL A 173 -18.44 1.23 -2.93
CA VAL A 173 -17.83 0.27 -2.00
C VAL A 173 -17.11 0.95 -0.84
N TRP A 174 -16.62 2.18 -1.03
CA TRP A 174 -15.95 2.94 0.03
C TRP A 174 -16.87 3.38 1.15
N LEU A 175 -18.18 3.32 0.90
CA LEU A 175 -19.22 3.91 1.75
C LEU A 175 -20.01 2.86 2.54
N GLU A 176 -19.63 1.59 2.50
CA GLU A 176 -20.45 0.49 3.04
C GLU A 176 -20.74 0.65 4.53
N ASN A 177 -19.80 1.19 5.31
CA ASN A 177 -19.96 1.37 6.76
C ASN A 177 -20.49 2.74 7.18
N GLU A 178 -20.84 3.60 6.20
CA GLU A 178 -21.35 4.93 6.49
C GLU A 178 -22.89 4.92 6.57
N SER A 179 -23.48 5.85 7.33
CA SER A 179 -24.93 6.02 7.40
C SER A 179 -25.52 6.38 6.02
N GLN A 180 -26.85 6.25 5.85
CA GLN A 180 -27.49 6.58 4.57
C GLN A 180 -27.35 8.08 4.22
N GLU A 181 -27.38 8.95 5.22
CA GLU A 181 -27.20 10.38 5.06
C GLU A 181 -25.76 10.72 4.62
N GLU A 182 -24.77 10.10 5.27
CA GLU A 182 -23.35 10.23 4.91
C GLU A 182 -23.07 9.69 3.51
N LYS A 183 -23.65 8.54 3.15
CA LYS A 183 -23.59 8.00 1.77
C LYS A 183 -24.14 8.97 0.74
N GLN A 184 -25.22 9.68 1.05
CA GLN A 184 -25.80 10.67 0.15
C GLN A 184 -24.86 11.86 -0.03
N THR A 185 -24.29 12.38 1.05
CA THR A 185 -23.30 13.47 1.06
C THR A 185 -22.08 13.11 0.21
N LEU A 186 -21.50 11.94 0.43
CA LEU A 186 -20.30 11.47 -0.29
C LEU A 186 -20.55 11.21 -1.78
N ARG A 187 -21.75 10.77 -2.16
CA ARG A 187 -22.16 10.61 -3.58
C ARG A 187 -22.22 11.94 -4.33
N LEU A 188 -22.57 13.03 -3.65
CA LEU A 188 -22.59 14.37 -4.26
C LEU A 188 -21.16 14.81 -4.60
N TYR A 189 -20.19 14.58 -3.71
CA TYR A 189 -18.77 14.88 -3.97
C TYR A 189 -18.19 14.09 -5.15
N GLY A 190 -18.53 12.81 -5.29
CA GLY A 190 -18.07 11.98 -6.41
C GLY A 190 -18.59 12.44 -7.78
N ARG A 191 -19.80 13.04 -7.84
CA ARG A 191 -20.38 13.59 -9.08
C ARG A 191 -19.72 14.91 -9.49
N ASP A 192 -19.35 15.75 -8.54
CA ASP A 192 -18.70 17.04 -8.83
C ASP A 192 -17.23 16.85 -9.27
N ALA A 193 -16.52 15.87 -8.75
CA ALA A 193 -15.17 15.54 -9.19
C ALA A 193 -15.16 15.08 -10.67
N SER A 194 -16.15 14.27 -11.08
CA SER A 194 -16.28 13.79 -12.45
C SER A 194 -16.65 14.91 -13.46
N ARG A 195 -17.34 15.97 -13.02
CA ARG A 195 -17.70 17.11 -13.87
C ARG A 195 -16.57 18.13 -14.05
N LYS A 196 -15.58 18.16 -13.16
CA LYS A 196 -14.41 19.06 -13.27
C LYS A 196 -13.26 18.43 -14.04
N ALA A 197 -13.32 17.13 -14.35
CA ALA A 197 -12.32 16.38 -15.09
C ALA A 197 -12.71 16.13 -16.56
N ALA A 198 -13.88 16.55 -17.00
CA ALA A 198 -14.38 16.55 -18.37
C ALA A 198 -14.37 17.96 -18.95
#